data_77a7332759661802c824aa1d864cd75b
#
_entry.id   77a7332759661802c824aa1d864cd75b
#
_cell.length_a   1.000
_cell.length_b   1.000
_cell.length_c   1.000
_cell.angle_alpha   90.00
_cell.angle_beta   90.00
_cell.angle_gamma   90.00
#
_symmetry.space_group_name_H-M   'P 1'
#
loop_
_entity.id
_entity.type
_entity.pdbx_description
1 polymer ?
#
loop_
_entity_poly.entity_id
_entity_poly.type
_entity_poly.pdbx_seq_one_letter_code
_entity_poly.pdbx_strand_id
1 'polypeptide(L)'
;MSDEQIILPIIDSHIHLYPAAETDSLAWYTPDGPLAGQHSLEEYREATSSAPSLLGFVFVETDRQNDVESGAVDGSGWEQPLAEVSWLKRVALGQPREGEGHSPEDAKLCLGIVPWAPLPSGPEVLERYLDCVKEVAGDAWPKIKGFRYLLQDKPHGTMLDDKFIEGVKLLGRRGFTFDVGIDQHRRGKKQLDEVIEFVDRVHDGVPEEEKVTLVLNHLCKPDFSIYNLTSDPSFHAWRTAVYTLSKDSHVYMKLSGGFSEMPDSLRNQDPNHIFEATLAWLGIVLATFGPSRIMFGSDWPVCTANTDNAWPRWRSIVERMCWMATLSDEERAMIFGGTAKKAYGL
;
A
#
# COMPACT_ATOMS: atom_id res chain seq x y z
N MET A 1 -16.79 2.89 36.77
CA MET A 1 -17.19 3.23 35.39
C MET A 1 -16.70 2.08 34.53
N SER A 2 -17.61 1.37 33.86
CA SER A 2 -17.23 0.30 32.93
C SER A 2 -16.44 0.97 31.80
N ASP A 3 -15.17 0.61 31.65
CA ASP A 3 -14.42 0.93 30.44
C ASP A 3 -15.17 0.24 29.28
N GLU A 4 -16.09 0.92 28.65
CA GLU A 4 -16.62 0.47 27.36
C GLU A 4 -15.46 0.52 26.40
N GLN A 5 -14.95 -0.65 26.08
CA GLN A 5 -13.87 -0.81 25.10
C GLN A 5 -14.39 -0.33 23.75
N ILE A 6 -13.96 0.88 23.35
CA ILE A 6 -14.39 1.46 22.09
C ILE A 6 -13.87 0.58 20.95
N ILE A 7 -14.80 0.00 20.20
CA ILE A 7 -14.49 -0.80 19.02
C ILE A 7 -14.23 0.16 17.86
N LEU A 8 -12.95 0.33 17.51
CA LEU A 8 -12.57 1.18 16.38
C LEU A 8 -12.85 0.46 15.05
N PRO A 9 -13.52 1.12 14.09
CA PRO A 9 -13.69 0.58 12.76
C PRO A 9 -12.34 0.52 12.04
N ILE A 10 -12.02 -0.64 11.43
CA ILE A 10 -10.74 -0.86 10.76
C ILE A 10 -10.95 -0.94 9.25
N ILE A 11 -10.17 -0.18 8.49
CA ILE A 11 -9.94 -0.37 7.06
C ILE A 11 -8.49 -0.77 6.88
N ASP A 12 -8.25 -1.96 6.36
CA ASP A 12 -6.91 -2.40 5.99
C ASP A 12 -6.53 -1.76 4.65
N SER A 13 -5.72 -0.72 4.69
CA SER A 13 -5.43 0.11 3.53
C SER A 13 -4.41 -0.49 2.54
N HIS A 14 -3.88 -1.70 2.83
CA HIS A 14 -2.88 -2.32 1.97
C HIS A 14 -2.89 -3.84 2.11
N ILE A 15 -3.52 -4.51 1.17
CA ILE A 15 -3.44 -5.96 1.02
C ILE A 15 -3.22 -6.35 -0.43
N HIS A 16 -2.72 -7.56 -0.62
CA HIS A 16 -2.58 -8.22 -1.90
C HIS A 16 -3.39 -9.52 -1.89
N LEU A 17 -4.04 -9.85 -2.99
CA LEU A 17 -4.84 -11.06 -3.11
C LEU A 17 -4.57 -11.72 -4.46
N TYR A 18 -4.53 -13.04 -4.49
CA TYR A 18 -4.43 -13.81 -5.72
C TYR A 18 -4.98 -15.22 -5.54
N PRO A 19 -5.73 -15.76 -6.53
CA PRO A 19 -6.20 -17.14 -6.53
C PRO A 19 -5.06 -18.08 -6.93
N ALA A 20 -5.14 -19.36 -6.52
CA ALA A 20 -4.14 -20.37 -6.85
C ALA A 20 -3.91 -20.53 -8.37
N ALA A 21 -4.97 -20.36 -9.17
CA ALA A 21 -4.91 -20.53 -10.63
C ALA A 21 -4.14 -19.43 -11.36
N GLU A 22 -3.81 -18.30 -10.69
CA GLU A 22 -3.16 -17.15 -11.30
C GLU A 22 -1.75 -16.89 -10.74
N THR A 23 -1.20 -17.79 -9.92
CA THR A 23 0.13 -17.62 -9.29
C THR A 23 1.27 -17.55 -10.31
N ASP A 24 1.17 -18.24 -11.44
CA ASP A 24 2.18 -18.22 -12.52
C ASP A 24 2.29 -16.82 -13.18
N SER A 25 1.30 -15.96 -13.01
CA SER A 25 1.33 -14.60 -13.54
C SER A 25 2.05 -13.59 -12.64
N LEU A 26 2.38 -13.96 -11.40
CA LEU A 26 3.09 -13.11 -10.45
C LEU A 26 4.59 -13.08 -10.80
N ALA A 27 5.18 -11.89 -10.94
CA ALA A 27 6.57 -11.74 -11.37
C ALA A 27 7.59 -12.29 -10.36
N TRP A 28 7.21 -12.33 -9.10
CA TRP A 28 8.05 -12.73 -7.95
C TRP A 28 7.75 -14.14 -7.41
N TYR A 29 6.76 -14.85 -7.94
CA TYR A 29 6.27 -16.10 -7.37
C TYR A 29 7.32 -17.23 -7.46
N THR A 30 7.44 -17.95 -6.37
CA THR A 30 8.22 -19.19 -6.30
C THR A 30 7.37 -20.30 -5.68
N PRO A 31 7.26 -21.50 -6.30
CA PRO A 31 6.38 -22.57 -5.81
C PRO A 31 6.67 -23.05 -4.38
N ASP A 32 7.93 -22.95 -3.94
CA ASP A 32 8.37 -23.34 -2.59
C ASP A 32 8.62 -22.13 -1.68
N GLY A 33 8.19 -20.95 -2.09
CA GLY A 33 8.36 -19.70 -1.33
C GLY A 33 7.39 -19.58 -0.15
N PRO A 34 7.65 -18.67 0.78
CA PRO A 34 6.79 -18.45 1.96
C PRO A 34 5.40 -17.90 1.61
N LEU A 35 5.19 -17.45 0.37
CA LEU A 35 3.92 -16.95 -0.17
C LEU A 35 3.40 -17.86 -1.30
N ALA A 36 3.81 -19.14 -1.30
CA ALA A 36 3.31 -20.12 -2.24
C ALA A 36 1.83 -20.46 -1.99
N GLY A 37 1.12 -20.83 -3.05
CA GLY A 37 -0.30 -21.20 -2.99
C GLY A 37 -1.25 -20.01 -3.07
N GLN A 38 -2.51 -20.27 -2.71
CA GLN A 38 -3.57 -19.28 -2.74
C GLN A 38 -3.45 -18.29 -1.58
N HIS A 39 -3.68 -17.01 -1.89
CA HIS A 39 -3.89 -15.98 -0.90
C HIS A 39 -5.09 -15.13 -1.34
N SER A 40 -6.29 -15.66 -1.09
CA SER A 40 -7.54 -15.05 -1.45
C SER A 40 -8.35 -14.65 -0.18
N LEU A 41 -9.63 -14.39 -0.33
CA LEU A 41 -10.48 -13.92 0.77
C LEU A 41 -10.70 -14.97 1.85
N GLU A 42 -10.63 -16.26 1.53
CA GLU A 42 -10.72 -17.34 2.53
C GLU A 42 -9.60 -17.24 3.55
N GLU A 43 -8.36 -17.15 3.09
CA GLU A 43 -7.18 -17.04 3.94
C GLU A 43 -7.11 -15.67 4.64
N TYR A 44 -7.53 -14.60 3.96
CA TYR A 44 -7.59 -13.27 4.57
C TYR A 44 -8.60 -13.20 5.73
N ARG A 45 -9.78 -13.82 5.59
CA ARG A 45 -10.77 -13.91 6.69
C ARG A 45 -10.22 -14.68 7.89
N GLU A 46 -9.47 -15.75 7.64
CA GLU A 46 -8.83 -16.49 8.73
C GLU A 46 -7.81 -15.60 9.45
N ALA A 47 -6.94 -14.92 8.71
CA ALA A 47 -5.93 -14.02 9.27
C ALA A 47 -6.53 -12.86 10.07
N THR A 48 -7.72 -12.39 9.69
CA THR A 48 -8.41 -11.25 10.30
C THR A 48 -9.53 -11.64 11.28
N SER A 49 -9.68 -12.92 11.58
CA SER A 49 -10.78 -13.46 12.40
C SER A 49 -10.88 -12.85 13.80
N SER A 50 -9.78 -12.33 14.35
CA SER A 50 -9.72 -11.62 15.62
C SER A 50 -10.16 -10.14 15.55
N ALA A 51 -10.56 -9.65 14.39
CA ALA A 51 -10.93 -8.24 14.16
C ALA A 51 -12.40 -8.07 13.75
N PRO A 52 -13.36 -8.19 14.69
CA PRO A 52 -14.79 -8.08 14.37
C PRO A 52 -15.17 -6.68 13.85
N SER A 53 -14.33 -5.69 14.05
CA SER A 53 -14.52 -4.31 13.58
C SER A 53 -13.92 -4.03 12.20
N LEU A 54 -13.40 -5.04 11.50
CA LEU A 54 -12.90 -4.88 10.14
C LEU A 54 -14.06 -4.54 9.19
N LEU A 55 -14.01 -3.36 8.61
CA LEU A 55 -14.99 -2.89 7.62
C LEU A 55 -14.64 -3.41 6.22
N GLY A 56 -13.37 -3.57 5.93
CA GLY A 56 -12.88 -4.04 4.65
C GLY A 56 -11.45 -3.59 4.38
N PHE A 57 -11.07 -3.65 3.11
CA PHE A 57 -9.70 -3.41 2.66
C PHE A 57 -9.63 -2.54 1.40
N VAL A 58 -8.44 -1.99 1.17
CA VAL A 58 -7.99 -1.50 -0.12
C VAL A 58 -6.99 -2.51 -0.68
N PHE A 59 -7.36 -3.10 -1.80
CA PHE A 59 -6.46 -3.97 -2.56
C PHE A 59 -5.41 -3.13 -3.29
N VAL A 60 -4.17 -3.60 -3.29
CA VAL A 60 -3.06 -3.03 -4.08
C VAL A 60 -2.50 -4.11 -4.99
N GLU A 61 -2.20 -3.77 -6.23
CA GLU A 61 -1.72 -4.68 -7.27
C GLU A 61 -0.61 -5.63 -6.77
N THR A 62 -0.50 -6.81 -7.39
CA THR A 62 0.36 -7.91 -6.93
C THR A 62 1.66 -8.07 -7.72
N ASP A 63 2.08 -7.07 -8.50
CA ASP A 63 3.24 -7.14 -9.40
C ASP A 63 3.13 -8.32 -10.38
N ARG A 64 2.04 -8.30 -11.16
CA ARG A 64 1.83 -9.25 -12.25
C ARG A 64 2.85 -9.04 -13.37
N GLN A 65 3.22 -10.12 -14.05
CA GLN A 65 4.05 -10.03 -15.25
C GLN A 65 3.45 -9.03 -16.24
N ASN A 66 4.27 -8.10 -16.68
CA ASN A 66 3.87 -7.06 -17.62
C ASN A 66 5.04 -6.69 -18.54
N ASP A 67 4.71 -6.12 -19.69
CA ASP A 67 5.68 -5.54 -20.60
C ASP A 67 5.22 -4.11 -20.96
N VAL A 68 5.90 -3.14 -20.39
CA VAL A 68 5.58 -1.71 -20.58
C VAL A 68 5.74 -1.30 -22.05
N GLU A 69 6.76 -1.82 -22.75
CA GLU A 69 7.09 -1.46 -24.13
C GLU A 69 6.05 -2.04 -25.12
N SER A 70 5.81 -3.35 -25.06
CA SER A 70 4.80 -4.02 -25.88
C SER A 70 3.41 -3.46 -25.60
N GLY A 71 3.07 -3.23 -24.33
CA GLY A 71 1.82 -2.62 -23.92
C GLY A 71 1.63 -1.21 -24.53
N ALA A 72 2.69 -0.41 -24.56
CA ALA A 72 2.63 0.93 -25.18
C ALA A 72 2.36 0.87 -26.69
N VAL A 73 2.79 -0.18 -27.38
CA VAL A 73 2.58 -0.35 -28.83
C VAL A 73 1.15 -0.81 -29.13
N ASP A 74 0.74 -1.96 -28.60
CA ASP A 74 -0.50 -2.64 -29.00
C ASP A 74 -1.34 -3.19 -27.83
N GLY A 75 -0.90 -3.02 -26.58
CA GLY A 75 -1.57 -3.51 -25.37
C GLY A 75 -1.23 -4.94 -24.98
N SER A 76 -0.41 -5.67 -25.74
CA SER A 76 -0.09 -7.08 -25.47
C SER A 76 0.67 -7.31 -24.16
N GLY A 77 1.34 -6.27 -23.63
CA GLY A 77 2.02 -6.33 -22.34
C GLY A 77 1.12 -6.09 -21.11
N TRP A 78 -0.19 -5.88 -21.29
CA TRP A 78 -1.13 -5.53 -20.22
C TRP A 78 -2.05 -6.70 -19.79
N GLU A 79 -1.92 -7.84 -20.41
CA GLU A 79 -2.84 -8.97 -20.24
C GLU A 79 -2.96 -9.42 -18.80
N GLN A 80 -1.85 -9.60 -18.09
CA GLN A 80 -1.87 -10.07 -16.71
C GLN A 80 -2.36 -9.00 -15.71
N PRO A 81 -1.94 -7.73 -15.77
CA PRO A 81 -2.55 -6.67 -14.97
C PRO A 81 -4.07 -6.52 -15.21
N LEU A 82 -4.54 -6.64 -16.46
CA LEU A 82 -5.98 -6.59 -16.76
C LEU A 82 -6.73 -7.85 -16.30
N ALA A 83 -6.08 -9.03 -16.30
CA ALA A 83 -6.63 -10.25 -15.71
C ALA A 83 -6.84 -10.10 -14.19
N GLU A 84 -5.89 -9.45 -13.49
CA GLU A 84 -6.04 -9.10 -12.08
C GLU A 84 -7.27 -8.22 -11.85
N VAL A 85 -7.46 -7.16 -12.65
CA VAL A 85 -8.66 -6.30 -12.58
C VAL A 85 -9.94 -7.11 -12.82
N SER A 86 -9.92 -8.05 -13.79
CA SER A 86 -11.06 -8.91 -14.10
C SER A 86 -11.42 -9.84 -12.93
N TRP A 87 -10.43 -10.38 -12.22
CA TRP A 87 -10.66 -11.18 -11.03
C TRP A 87 -11.20 -10.32 -9.87
N LEU A 88 -10.60 -9.17 -9.62
CA LEU A 88 -11.04 -8.21 -8.59
C LEU A 88 -12.46 -7.67 -8.84
N LYS A 89 -12.86 -7.50 -10.10
CA LYS A 89 -14.26 -7.23 -10.45
C LYS A 89 -15.19 -8.29 -9.87
N ARG A 90 -14.84 -9.57 -10.03
CA ARG A 90 -15.67 -10.67 -9.49
C ARG A 90 -15.73 -10.63 -7.97
N VAL A 91 -14.62 -10.35 -7.30
CA VAL A 91 -14.60 -10.11 -5.84
C VAL A 91 -15.52 -8.96 -5.47
N ALA A 92 -15.36 -7.79 -6.10
CA ALA A 92 -16.10 -6.58 -5.77
C ALA A 92 -17.61 -6.68 -6.04
N LEU A 93 -18.03 -7.52 -7.00
CA LEU A 93 -19.44 -7.74 -7.36
C LEU A 93 -20.03 -9.01 -6.73
N GLY A 94 -19.25 -9.77 -5.93
CA GLY A 94 -19.73 -11.02 -5.33
C GLY A 94 -20.08 -12.10 -6.34
N GLN A 95 -19.26 -12.25 -7.38
CA GLN A 95 -19.48 -13.18 -8.50
C GLN A 95 -18.33 -14.22 -8.61
N PRO A 96 -18.11 -15.04 -7.55
CA PRO A 96 -17.00 -15.99 -7.54
C PRO A 96 -17.12 -17.04 -8.63
N ARG A 97 -15.97 -17.51 -9.11
CA ARG A 97 -15.85 -18.75 -9.87
C ARG A 97 -15.27 -19.83 -8.96
N GLU A 98 -15.49 -21.09 -9.35
CA GLU A 98 -14.92 -22.22 -8.63
C GLU A 98 -13.39 -22.11 -8.54
N GLY A 99 -12.84 -22.29 -7.34
CA GLY A 99 -11.40 -22.23 -7.09
C GLY A 99 -10.80 -20.83 -6.93
N GLU A 100 -11.61 -19.75 -6.85
CA GLU A 100 -11.11 -18.38 -6.65
C GLU A 100 -10.96 -17.98 -5.17
N GLY A 101 -11.39 -18.82 -4.21
CA GLY A 101 -11.18 -18.60 -2.78
C GLY A 101 -11.92 -17.40 -2.21
N HIS A 102 -13.08 -17.04 -2.78
CA HIS A 102 -13.94 -16.00 -2.24
C HIS A 102 -15.43 -16.34 -2.40
N SER A 103 -16.29 -15.68 -1.66
CA SER A 103 -17.75 -15.87 -1.65
C SER A 103 -18.48 -14.58 -2.01
N PRO A 104 -19.79 -14.62 -2.37
CA PRO A 104 -20.56 -13.41 -2.68
C PRO A 104 -20.58 -12.40 -1.52
N GLU A 105 -20.53 -12.88 -0.27
CA GLU A 105 -20.56 -12.03 0.93
C GLU A 105 -19.29 -11.21 1.10
N ASP A 106 -18.19 -11.61 0.45
CA ASP A 106 -16.90 -10.92 0.53
C ASP A 106 -16.89 -9.60 -0.23
N ALA A 107 -17.83 -9.38 -1.14
CA ALA A 107 -17.95 -8.15 -1.90
C ALA A 107 -18.00 -6.88 -1.02
N LYS A 108 -18.64 -7.00 0.16
CA LYS A 108 -18.70 -5.88 1.14
C LYS A 108 -17.33 -5.47 1.70
N LEU A 109 -16.36 -6.40 1.72
CA LEU A 109 -15.01 -6.13 2.23
C LEU A 109 -14.15 -5.38 1.22
N CYS A 110 -14.43 -5.48 -0.09
CA CYS A 110 -13.69 -4.77 -1.12
C CYS A 110 -14.12 -3.30 -1.19
N LEU A 111 -13.42 -2.43 -0.46
CA LEU A 111 -13.73 -1.00 -0.41
C LEU A 111 -13.09 -0.22 -1.55
N GLY A 112 -11.85 -0.57 -1.91
CA GLY A 112 -11.10 0.06 -2.99
C GLY A 112 -10.12 -0.89 -3.64
N ILE A 113 -9.77 -0.58 -4.89
CA ILE A 113 -8.82 -1.32 -5.73
C ILE A 113 -7.81 -0.32 -6.29
N VAL A 114 -6.53 -0.63 -6.14
CA VAL A 114 -5.39 0.12 -6.68
C VAL A 114 -4.62 -0.82 -7.61
N PRO A 115 -5.03 -0.95 -8.89
CA PRO A 115 -4.34 -1.80 -9.85
C PRO A 115 -3.02 -1.18 -10.32
N TRP A 116 -2.24 -1.99 -11.03
CA TRP A 116 -1.04 -1.55 -11.74
C TRP A 116 -1.37 -0.55 -12.86
N ALA A 117 -0.40 0.32 -13.22
CA ALA A 117 -0.49 1.18 -14.41
C ALA A 117 0.87 1.44 -15.07
N PRO A 118 0.93 1.57 -16.42
CA PRO A 118 2.16 1.74 -17.19
C PRO A 118 2.69 3.19 -17.16
N LEU A 119 2.98 3.75 -15.97
CA LEU A 119 3.40 5.15 -15.80
C LEU A 119 4.60 5.57 -16.67
N PRO A 120 5.65 4.70 -16.86
CA PRO A 120 6.79 5.06 -17.70
C PRO A 120 6.46 5.34 -19.17
N SER A 121 5.32 4.86 -19.65
CA SER A 121 4.89 5.05 -21.04
C SER A 121 4.33 6.46 -21.33
N GLY A 122 4.04 7.23 -20.28
CA GLY A 122 3.51 8.59 -20.38
C GLY A 122 2.00 8.70 -20.50
N PRO A 123 1.46 9.94 -20.47
CA PRO A 123 0.03 10.17 -20.28
C PRO A 123 -0.86 9.63 -21.40
N GLU A 124 -0.42 9.68 -22.67
CA GLU A 124 -1.24 9.19 -23.80
C GLU A 124 -1.45 7.68 -23.75
N VAL A 125 -0.41 6.92 -23.39
CA VAL A 125 -0.50 5.47 -23.23
C VAL A 125 -1.29 5.13 -21.98
N LEU A 126 -1.09 5.88 -20.90
CA LEU A 126 -1.84 5.72 -19.67
C LEU A 126 -3.34 5.92 -19.88
N GLU A 127 -3.79 6.93 -20.66
CA GLU A 127 -5.22 7.11 -20.97
C GLU A 127 -5.80 5.88 -21.66
N ARG A 128 -5.12 5.31 -22.65
CA ARG A 128 -5.57 4.06 -23.30
C ARG A 128 -5.68 2.90 -22.29
N TYR A 129 -4.71 2.79 -21.40
CA TYR A 129 -4.74 1.76 -20.35
C TYR A 129 -5.91 1.96 -19.38
N LEU A 130 -6.17 3.20 -18.96
CA LEU A 130 -7.32 3.53 -18.10
C LEU A 130 -8.65 3.16 -18.76
N ASP A 131 -8.79 3.35 -20.06
CA ASP A 131 -9.97 2.93 -20.81
C ASP A 131 -10.12 1.38 -20.80
N CYS A 132 -9.03 0.64 -20.99
CA CYS A 132 -9.04 -0.82 -20.86
C CYS A 132 -9.43 -1.28 -19.44
N VAL A 133 -8.86 -0.66 -18.40
CA VAL A 133 -9.21 -0.96 -17.00
C VAL A 133 -10.69 -0.69 -16.75
N LYS A 134 -11.22 0.43 -17.26
CA LYS A 134 -12.63 0.79 -17.13
C LYS A 134 -13.56 -0.23 -17.82
N GLU A 135 -13.20 -0.67 -19.02
CA GLU A 135 -13.95 -1.69 -19.75
C GLU A 135 -13.96 -3.02 -18.99
N VAL A 136 -12.79 -3.47 -18.54
CA VAL A 136 -12.64 -4.75 -17.78
C VAL A 136 -13.37 -4.67 -16.45
N ALA A 137 -13.21 -3.59 -15.69
CA ALA A 137 -13.85 -3.40 -14.40
C ALA A 137 -15.38 -3.32 -14.50
N GLY A 138 -15.91 -2.70 -15.58
CA GLY A 138 -17.36 -2.56 -15.79
C GLY A 138 -18.05 -1.96 -14.54
N ASP A 139 -19.04 -2.65 -13.98
CA ASP A 139 -19.80 -2.18 -12.82
C ASP A 139 -18.95 -2.04 -11.54
N ALA A 140 -17.77 -2.65 -11.48
CA ALA A 140 -16.82 -2.47 -10.39
C ALA A 140 -15.91 -1.23 -10.58
N TRP A 141 -16.03 -0.48 -11.69
CA TRP A 141 -15.22 0.74 -11.91
C TRP A 141 -15.22 1.74 -10.76
N PRO A 142 -16.34 2.01 -10.04
CA PRO A 142 -16.34 2.91 -8.88
C PRO A 142 -15.44 2.45 -7.71
N LYS A 143 -15.01 1.18 -7.72
CA LYS A 143 -14.06 0.63 -6.75
C LYS A 143 -12.60 0.90 -7.10
N ILE A 144 -12.28 1.29 -8.33
CA ILE A 144 -10.93 1.74 -8.72
C ILE A 144 -10.69 3.10 -8.08
N LYS A 145 -9.75 3.18 -7.14
CA LYS A 145 -9.49 4.38 -6.35
C LYS A 145 -8.16 5.05 -6.62
N GLY A 146 -7.25 4.30 -7.19
CA GLY A 146 -5.90 4.77 -7.49
C GLY A 146 -5.16 3.76 -8.34
N PHE A 147 -3.88 4.01 -8.55
CA PHE A 147 -3.00 3.13 -9.31
C PHE A 147 -1.65 3.01 -8.63
N ARG A 148 -0.90 1.96 -8.93
CA ARG A 148 0.49 1.79 -8.52
C ARG A 148 1.37 1.38 -9.71
N TYR A 149 2.60 1.81 -9.68
CA TYR A 149 3.73 1.25 -10.42
C TYR A 149 4.84 1.02 -9.41
N LEU A 150 5.25 -0.23 -9.21
CA LEU A 150 6.21 -0.57 -8.18
C LEU A 150 7.58 0.00 -8.52
N LEU A 151 8.07 0.93 -7.71
CA LEU A 151 9.32 1.68 -7.95
C LEU A 151 10.52 1.12 -7.19
N GLN A 152 10.27 0.32 -6.15
CA GLN A 152 11.30 -0.12 -5.20
C GLN A 152 12.50 -0.81 -5.85
N ASP A 153 12.30 -1.56 -6.92
CA ASP A 153 13.35 -2.32 -7.65
C ASP A 153 13.70 -1.72 -9.00
N LYS A 154 13.04 -0.65 -9.40
CA LYS A 154 13.32 -0.04 -10.70
C LYS A 154 14.63 0.75 -10.67
N PRO A 155 15.25 0.97 -11.82
CA PRO A 155 16.44 1.81 -11.92
C PRO A 155 16.23 3.19 -11.29
N HIS A 156 17.29 3.75 -10.69
CA HIS A 156 17.27 5.13 -10.25
C HIS A 156 16.93 6.08 -11.41
N GLY A 157 16.14 7.11 -11.13
CA GLY A 157 15.66 8.06 -12.12
C GLY A 157 14.32 7.69 -12.76
N THR A 158 13.83 6.44 -12.63
CA THR A 158 12.55 6.02 -13.23
C THR A 158 11.39 6.94 -12.81
N MET A 159 11.26 7.28 -11.53
CA MET A 159 10.20 8.17 -11.06
C MET A 159 10.42 9.64 -11.45
N LEU A 160 11.61 10.01 -11.91
CA LEU A 160 11.96 11.37 -12.32
C LEU A 160 11.89 11.56 -13.85
N ASP A 161 11.56 10.52 -14.60
CA ASP A 161 11.30 10.65 -16.02
C ASP A 161 10.08 11.54 -16.29
N ASP A 162 10.17 12.44 -17.25
CA ASP A 162 9.09 13.40 -17.55
C ASP A 162 7.78 12.71 -17.91
N LYS A 163 7.84 11.59 -18.64
CA LYS A 163 6.65 10.82 -18.98
C LYS A 163 5.98 10.23 -17.75
N PHE A 164 6.80 9.73 -16.79
CA PHE A 164 6.31 9.22 -15.53
C PHE A 164 5.61 10.32 -14.72
N ILE A 165 6.25 11.48 -14.55
CA ILE A 165 5.70 12.66 -13.87
C ILE A 165 4.36 13.08 -14.48
N GLU A 166 4.31 13.25 -15.81
CA GLU A 166 3.08 13.65 -16.50
C GLU A 166 1.99 12.57 -16.42
N GLY A 167 2.35 11.29 -16.38
CA GLY A 167 1.42 10.20 -16.13
C GLY A 167 0.78 10.30 -14.73
N VAL A 168 1.58 10.58 -13.70
CA VAL A 168 1.06 10.75 -12.33
C VAL A 168 0.21 12.01 -12.18
N LYS A 169 0.58 13.12 -12.83
CA LYS A 169 -0.27 14.34 -12.90
C LYS A 169 -1.62 14.02 -13.57
N LEU A 170 -1.63 13.18 -14.61
CA LEU A 170 -2.87 12.73 -15.25
C LEU A 170 -3.77 11.98 -14.27
N LEU A 171 -3.22 11.09 -13.42
CA LEU A 171 -4.01 10.41 -12.39
C LEU A 171 -4.72 11.41 -11.47
N GLY A 172 -4.03 12.47 -11.03
CA GLY A 172 -4.63 13.54 -10.22
C GLY A 172 -5.80 14.22 -10.94
N ARG A 173 -5.62 14.64 -12.20
CA ARG A 173 -6.69 15.22 -13.02
C ARG A 173 -7.88 14.28 -13.23
N ARG A 174 -7.66 12.98 -13.15
CA ARG A 174 -8.71 11.95 -13.24
C ARG A 174 -9.32 11.59 -11.87
N GLY A 175 -8.85 12.21 -10.78
CA GLY A 175 -9.35 11.96 -9.42
C GLY A 175 -8.87 10.65 -8.80
N PHE A 176 -7.77 10.06 -9.30
CA PHE A 176 -7.15 8.86 -8.75
C PHE A 176 -6.00 9.18 -7.82
N THR A 177 -5.76 8.32 -6.84
CA THR A 177 -4.54 8.34 -6.02
C THR A 177 -3.39 7.64 -6.75
N PHE A 178 -2.16 7.90 -6.31
CA PHE A 178 -1.00 7.12 -6.71
C PHE A 178 -0.29 6.55 -5.47
N ASP A 179 -0.19 5.22 -5.40
CA ASP A 179 0.53 4.52 -4.35
C ASP A 179 2.02 4.45 -4.68
N VAL A 180 2.86 5.02 -3.81
CA VAL A 180 4.30 5.16 -4.01
C VAL A 180 5.06 4.11 -3.19
N GLY A 181 5.55 3.05 -3.84
CA GLY A 181 6.38 2.02 -3.23
C GLY A 181 7.85 2.26 -3.48
N ILE A 182 8.59 2.71 -2.47
CA ILE A 182 10.06 2.86 -2.50
C ILE A 182 10.71 2.00 -1.42
N ASP A 183 12.02 1.76 -1.50
CA ASP A 183 12.77 0.89 -0.61
C ASP A 183 14.05 1.57 -0.11
N GLN A 184 13.95 2.30 0.99
CA GLN A 184 15.11 2.93 1.61
C GLN A 184 16.11 1.89 2.14
N HIS A 185 15.64 0.78 2.69
CA HIS A 185 16.50 -0.26 3.28
C HIS A 185 17.51 -0.81 2.25
N ARG A 186 17.06 -1.07 1.00
CA ARG A 186 17.91 -1.70 -0.04
C ARG A 186 18.46 -0.70 -1.06
N ARG A 187 17.78 0.43 -1.26
CA ARG A 187 18.12 1.44 -2.28
C ARG A 187 18.77 2.70 -1.70
N GLY A 188 18.71 2.86 -0.38
CA GLY A 188 19.40 3.89 0.38
C GLY A 188 18.89 5.31 0.15
N LYS A 189 19.72 6.27 0.53
CA LYS A 189 19.40 7.71 0.49
C LYS A 189 19.03 8.20 -0.92
N LYS A 190 19.64 7.66 -1.97
CA LYS A 190 19.38 8.12 -3.33
C LYS A 190 17.92 8.00 -3.73
N GLN A 191 17.25 6.87 -3.39
CA GLN A 191 15.83 6.72 -3.70
C GLN A 191 14.95 7.63 -2.83
N LEU A 192 15.39 7.97 -1.61
CA LEU A 192 14.72 8.99 -0.79
C LEU A 192 14.83 10.38 -1.41
N ASP A 193 16.00 10.76 -1.91
CA ASP A 193 16.17 12.05 -2.59
C ASP A 193 15.31 12.13 -3.85
N GLU A 194 15.24 11.04 -4.62
CA GLU A 194 14.40 10.94 -5.81
C GLU A 194 12.90 11.07 -5.48
N VAL A 195 12.39 10.45 -4.42
CA VAL A 195 10.97 10.60 -4.08
C VAL A 195 10.61 12.00 -3.59
N ILE A 196 11.52 12.70 -2.93
CA ILE A 196 11.32 14.11 -2.55
C ILE A 196 11.18 14.96 -3.82
N GLU A 197 12.14 14.84 -4.75
CA GLU A 197 12.09 15.56 -6.03
C GLU A 197 10.85 15.18 -6.85
N PHE A 198 10.46 13.90 -6.83
CA PHE A 198 9.26 13.41 -7.50
C PHE A 198 8.00 14.11 -6.99
N VAL A 199 7.81 14.20 -5.66
CA VAL A 199 6.65 14.87 -5.05
C VAL A 199 6.60 16.33 -5.46
N ASP A 200 7.72 17.05 -5.37
CA ASP A 200 7.81 18.44 -5.78
C ASP A 200 7.42 18.62 -7.26
N ARG A 201 7.98 17.80 -8.16
CA ARG A 201 7.72 17.91 -9.61
C ARG A 201 6.29 17.53 -10.00
N VAL A 202 5.70 16.54 -9.34
CA VAL A 202 4.32 16.10 -9.61
C VAL A 202 3.31 17.17 -9.22
N HIS A 203 3.59 17.97 -8.18
CA HIS A 203 2.68 19.01 -7.71
C HIS A 203 3.01 20.42 -8.25
N ASP A 204 4.22 20.60 -8.81
CA ASP A 204 4.63 21.91 -9.36
C ASP A 204 3.75 22.32 -10.55
N GLY A 205 3.22 23.56 -10.46
CA GLY A 205 2.38 24.14 -11.50
C GLY A 205 0.99 23.49 -11.66
N VAL A 206 0.58 22.56 -10.76
CA VAL A 206 -0.71 21.88 -10.79
C VAL A 206 -1.71 22.63 -9.88
N PRO A 207 -2.94 22.95 -10.36
CA PRO A 207 -4.01 23.50 -9.52
C PRO A 207 -4.30 22.59 -8.31
N GLU A 208 -4.66 23.18 -7.16
CA GLU A 208 -4.83 22.47 -5.90
C GLU A 208 -5.83 21.29 -6.01
N GLU A 209 -6.92 21.50 -6.74
CA GLU A 209 -7.98 20.51 -6.97
C GLU A 209 -7.61 19.37 -7.93
N GLU A 210 -6.52 19.55 -8.70
CA GLU A 210 -6.02 18.55 -9.65
C GLU A 210 -4.78 17.81 -9.13
N LYS A 211 -4.23 18.22 -7.99
CA LYS A 211 -3.08 17.54 -7.38
C LYS A 211 -3.43 16.10 -7.02
N VAL A 212 -2.57 15.18 -7.45
CA VAL A 212 -2.72 13.78 -7.10
C VAL A 212 -2.48 13.56 -5.61
N THR A 213 -3.34 12.75 -4.99
CA THR A 213 -3.07 12.25 -3.64
C THR A 213 -2.00 11.14 -3.74
N LEU A 214 -0.86 11.35 -3.09
CA LEU A 214 0.25 10.40 -3.04
C LEU A 214 0.19 9.61 -1.74
N VAL A 215 0.24 8.28 -1.83
CA VAL A 215 0.19 7.40 -0.66
C VAL A 215 1.51 6.62 -0.57
N LEU A 216 2.38 7.06 0.33
CA LEU A 216 3.67 6.40 0.58
C LEU A 216 3.45 5.06 1.28
N ASN A 217 3.98 3.98 0.70
CA ASN A 217 3.83 2.64 1.25
C ASN A 217 4.91 2.35 2.30
N HIS A 218 4.55 1.55 3.32
CA HIS A 218 5.46 0.84 4.23
C HIS A 218 6.51 1.73 4.92
N LEU A 219 6.12 2.93 5.37
CA LEU A 219 7.04 3.88 6.02
C LEU A 219 8.28 4.20 5.15
N CYS A 220 8.17 4.07 3.82
CA CYS A 220 9.30 4.12 2.87
C CYS A 220 10.34 3.01 3.10
N LYS A 221 9.94 1.87 3.67
CA LYS A 221 10.76 0.68 3.97
C LYS A 221 12.06 1.02 4.71
N PRO A 222 12.00 1.47 5.96
CA PRO A 222 13.19 1.77 6.76
C PRO A 222 13.91 0.48 7.16
N ASP A 223 15.21 0.56 7.40
CA ASP A 223 16.01 -0.54 7.96
C ASP A 223 15.79 -0.63 9.49
N PHE A 224 14.95 -1.57 9.93
CA PHE A 224 14.72 -1.82 11.36
C PHE A 224 15.84 -2.60 12.05
N SER A 225 16.92 -2.98 11.36
CA SER A 225 18.09 -3.60 11.97
C SER A 225 19.05 -2.60 12.61
N ILE A 226 18.86 -1.31 12.36
CA ILE A 226 19.71 -0.24 12.88
C ILE A 226 19.56 -0.14 14.40
N TYR A 227 20.63 -0.43 15.12
CA TYR A 227 20.65 -0.37 16.60
C TYR A 227 20.99 1.03 17.12
N ASN A 228 21.98 1.71 16.53
CA ASN A 228 22.44 3.02 17.01
C ASN A 228 21.85 4.16 16.16
N LEU A 229 20.62 4.53 16.45
CA LEU A 229 19.89 5.57 15.74
C LEU A 229 20.56 6.96 15.81
N THR A 230 21.33 7.22 16.87
CA THR A 230 21.92 8.55 17.11
C THR A 230 22.98 8.91 16.08
N SER A 231 23.73 7.93 15.57
CA SER A 231 24.85 8.15 14.66
C SER A 231 24.68 7.52 13.28
N ASP A 232 23.62 6.74 13.07
CA ASP A 232 23.43 6.04 11.80
C ASP A 232 22.98 6.98 10.69
N PRO A 233 23.75 7.11 9.59
CA PRO A 233 23.44 8.04 8.50
C PRO A 233 22.18 7.62 7.72
N SER A 234 21.84 6.34 7.65
CA SER A 234 20.66 5.81 6.96
C SER A 234 19.38 6.20 7.70
N PHE A 235 19.39 6.05 9.04
CA PHE A 235 18.28 6.52 9.87
C PHE A 235 18.07 8.04 9.76
N HIS A 236 19.16 8.82 9.78
CA HIS A 236 19.07 10.27 9.63
C HIS A 236 18.55 10.69 8.26
N ALA A 237 18.96 10.01 7.18
CA ALA A 237 18.46 10.26 5.83
C ALA A 237 16.96 9.97 5.74
N TRP A 238 16.53 8.81 6.26
CA TRP A 238 15.12 8.43 6.31
C TRP A 238 14.27 9.44 7.10
N ARG A 239 14.71 9.79 8.31
CA ARG A 239 14.02 10.77 9.16
C ARG A 239 13.85 12.11 8.45
N THR A 240 14.91 12.60 7.79
CA THR A 240 14.88 13.86 7.05
C THR A 240 13.91 13.79 5.88
N ALA A 241 13.94 12.69 5.12
CA ALA A 241 13.03 12.49 3.99
C ALA A 241 11.56 12.44 4.43
N VAL A 242 11.24 11.66 5.47
CA VAL A 242 9.88 11.55 6.04
C VAL A 242 9.37 12.93 6.50
N TYR A 243 10.24 13.70 7.19
CA TYR A 243 9.90 15.07 7.58
C TYR A 243 9.65 15.97 6.37
N THR A 244 10.47 15.90 5.34
CA THR A 244 10.32 16.72 4.11
C THR A 244 9.03 16.37 3.39
N LEU A 245 8.79 15.08 3.14
CA LEU A 245 7.59 14.57 2.47
C LEU A 245 6.29 14.94 3.22
N SER A 246 6.33 14.99 4.55
CA SER A 246 5.17 15.36 5.37
C SER A 246 4.75 16.84 5.22
N LYS A 247 5.57 17.71 4.61
CA LYS A 247 5.21 19.11 4.37
C LYS A 247 4.15 19.29 3.30
N ASP A 248 4.05 18.36 2.38
CA ASP A 248 3.01 18.36 1.36
C ASP A 248 1.71 17.76 1.94
N SER A 249 0.62 18.51 1.85
CA SER A 249 -0.69 18.11 2.38
C SER A 249 -1.37 17.00 1.60
N HIS A 250 -0.96 16.74 0.36
CA HIS A 250 -1.45 15.66 -0.50
C HIS A 250 -0.70 14.34 -0.33
N VAL A 251 0.32 14.32 0.56
CA VAL A 251 1.10 13.13 0.85
C VAL A 251 0.60 12.45 2.13
N TYR A 252 0.29 11.17 2.02
CA TYR A 252 -0.14 10.27 3.09
C TYR A 252 0.88 9.16 3.31
N MET A 253 0.86 8.52 4.48
CA MET A 253 1.79 7.44 4.84
C MET A 253 1.03 6.21 5.33
N LYS A 254 1.36 5.03 4.80
CA LYS A 254 0.87 3.74 5.31
C LYS A 254 1.77 3.21 6.43
N LEU A 255 1.16 2.90 7.57
CA LEU A 255 1.74 2.07 8.62
C LEU A 255 1.54 0.60 8.22
N SER A 256 2.42 0.08 7.40
CA SER A 256 2.33 -1.27 6.82
C SER A 256 3.71 -1.83 6.50
N GLY A 257 3.82 -3.10 6.13
CA GLY A 257 5.03 -3.74 5.62
C GLY A 257 6.19 -3.85 6.61
N GLY A 258 5.97 -3.58 7.91
CA GLY A 258 7.05 -3.51 8.90
C GLY A 258 7.78 -4.84 9.07
N PHE A 259 7.08 -5.96 9.03
CA PHE A 259 7.71 -7.28 9.23
C PHE A 259 8.73 -7.62 8.14
N SER A 260 8.54 -7.16 6.92
CA SER A 260 9.46 -7.39 5.80
C SER A 260 10.81 -6.68 5.97
N GLU A 261 10.85 -5.64 6.81
CA GLU A 261 12.04 -4.81 7.04
C GLU A 261 12.75 -5.13 8.37
N MET A 262 12.21 -6.09 9.14
CA MET A 262 12.78 -6.53 10.41
C MET A 262 13.76 -7.71 10.23
N PRO A 263 14.87 -7.74 10.96
CA PRO A 263 15.70 -8.93 11.02
C PRO A 263 14.93 -10.08 11.71
N ASP A 264 15.30 -11.33 11.41
CA ASP A 264 14.65 -12.53 11.97
C ASP A 264 14.65 -12.54 13.51
N SER A 265 15.70 -12.01 14.12
CA SER A 265 15.82 -11.89 15.58
C SER A 265 14.78 -10.97 16.22
N LEU A 266 14.24 -10.01 15.47
CA LEU A 266 13.20 -9.08 15.93
C LEU A 266 11.81 -9.53 15.52
N ARG A 267 11.63 -9.93 14.27
CA ARG A 267 10.34 -10.23 13.63
C ARG A 267 9.47 -11.21 14.42
N ASN A 268 10.08 -12.20 15.07
CA ASN A 268 9.39 -13.24 15.81
C ASN A 268 9.27 -12.98 17.33
N GLN A 269 9.67 -11.79 17.79
CA GLN A 269 9.48 -11.37 19.18
C GLN A 269 8.01 -11.01 19.48
N ASP A 270 7.67 -10.84 20.76
CA ASP A 270 6.33 -10.37 21.10
C ASP A 270 6.08 -8.93 20.63
N PRO A 271 4.80 -8.53 20.42
CA PRO A 271 4.48 -7.22 19.88
C PRO A 271 5.00 -6.04 20.70
N ASN A 272 5.17 -6.19 22.03
CA ASN A 272 5.68 -5.10 22.86
C ASN A 272 7.18 -4.89 22.59
N HIS A 273 7.94 -5.98 22.48
CA HIS A 273 9.36 -5.90 22.15
C HIS A 273 9.58 -5.30 20.76
N ILE A 274 8.79 -5.74 19.76
CA ILE A 274 8.83 -5.16 18.40
C ILE A 274 8.49 -3.67 18.43
N PHE A 275 7.45 -3.29 19.18
CA PHE A 275 7.07 -1.88 19.32
C PHE A 275 8.20 -1.05 19.91
N GLU A 276 8.83 -1.51 21.00
CA GLU A 276 9.96 -0.81 21.64
C GLU A 276 11.13 -0.63 20.66
N ALA A 277 11.45 -1.67 19.88
CA ALA A 277 12.51 -1.61 18.89
C ALA A 277 12.18 -0.66 17.71
N THR A 278 10.91 -0.50 17.33
CA THR A 278 10.48 0.32 16.21
C THR A 278 9.92 1.69 16.62
N LEU A 279 9.89 1.98 17.91
CA LEU A 279 9.28 3.19 18.48
C LEU A 279 9.75 4.48 17.83
N ALA A 280 11.05 4.60 17.54
CA ALA A 280 11.60 5.83 16.95
C ALA A 280 11.03 6.11 15.56
N TRP A 281 10.91 5.08 14.72
CA TRP A 281 10.34 5.22 13.37
C TRP A 281 8.85 5.52 13.41
N LEU A 282 8.08 4.76 14.18
CA LEU A 282 6.64 4.97 14.34
C LEU A 282 6.33 6.35 14.94
N GLY A 283 7.10 6.76 15.95
CA GLY A 283 6.98 8.05 16.60
C GLY A 283 7.28 9.23 15.66
N ILE A 284 8.31 9.11 14.81
CA ILE A 284 8.65 10.14 13.81
C ILE A 284 7.52 10.28 12.78
N VAL A 285 7.01 9.16 12.24
CA VAL A 285 5.91 9.20 11.27
C VAL A 285 4.67 9.83 11.90
N LEU A 286 4.30 9.43 13.10
CA LEU A 286 3.16 10.03 13.83
C LEU A 286 3.36 11.53 14.07
N ALA A 287 4.55 11.94 14.52
CA ALA A 287 4.83 13.34 14.83
C ALA A 287 4.87 14.23 13.58
N THR A 288 5.25 13.69 12.42
CA THR A 288 5.41 14.47 11.18
C THR A 288 4.13 14.53 10.35
N PHE A 289 3.44 13.41 10.15
CA PHE A 289 2.21 13.33 9.35
C PHE A 289 0.95 13.60 10.18
N GLY A 290 0.96 13.26 11.45
CA GLY A 290 -0.22 13.30 12.31
C GLY A 290 -1.27 12.22 11.97
N PRO A 291 -2.25 11.98 12.86
CA PRO A 291 -3.25 10.91 12.71
C PRO A 291 -4.09 11.02 11.43
N SER A 292 -4.32 12.22 10.93
CA SER A 292 -5.17 12.49 9.77
C SER A 292 -4.50 12.21 8.41
N ARG A 293 -3.20 11.87 8.40
CA ARG A 293 -2.44 11.55 7.18
C ARG A 293 -1.61 10.27 7.28
N ILE A 294 -1.82 9.48 8.33
CA ILE A 294 -1.30 8.12 8.43
C ILE A 294 -2.46 7.12 8.45
N MET A 295 -2.26 5.95 7.88
CA MET A 295 -3.29 4.92 7.81
C MET A 295 -2.74 3.53 8.09
N PHE A 296 -3.51 2.72 8.82
CA PHE A 296 -3.22 1.32 9.06
C PHE A 296 -3.30 0.52 7.76
N GLY A 297 -2.35 -0.38 7.54
CA GLY A 297 -2.35 -1.41 6.52
C GLY A 297 -1.53 -2.62 6.98
N SER A 298 -1.98 -3.82 6.67
CA SER A 298 -1.29 -5.03 7.10
C SER A 298 -0.14 -5.43 6.18
N ASP A 299 -0.26 -5.15 4.90
CA ASP A 299 0.58 -5.72 3.85
C ASP A 299 0.38 -7.25 3.72
N TRP A 300 -0.83 -7.74 4.02
CA TRP A 300 -1.17 -9.15 3.86
C TRP A 300 -1.21 -9.55 2.36
N PRO A 301 -0.70 -10.69 1.93
CA PRO A 301 -0.05 -11.75 2.71
C PRO A 301 1.45 -11.53 2.93
N VAL A 302 2.07 -10.51 2.36
CA VAL A 302 3.53 -10.28 2.44
C VAL A 302 4.01 -10.23 3.90
N CYS A 303 3.21 -9.65 4.80
CA CYS A 303 3.52 -9.60 6.23
C CYS A 303 3.61 -10.99 6.88
N THR A 304 3.03 -12.03 6.28
CA THR A 304 3.07 -13.41 6.82
C THR A 304 4.33 -14.17 6.43
N ALA A 305 5.12 -13.65 5.51
CA ALA A 305 6.35 -14.30 5.09
C ALA A 305 7.29 -14.50 6.28
N ASN A 306 7.44 -15.76 6.70
CA ASN A 306 8.21 -16.16 7.88
C ASN A 306 7.74 -15.53 9.21
N THR A 307 6.44 -15.19 9.32
CA THR A 307 5.87 -14.54 10.52
C THR A 307 4.49 -15.10 10.80
N ASP A 308 4.32 -15.77 11.93
CA ASP A 308 3.02 -16.28 12.36
C ASP A 308 2.15 -15.15 12.93
N ASN A 309 0.81 -15.26 12.69
CA ASN A 309 -0.17 -14.31 13.19
C ASN A 309 0.21 -12.84 12.91
N ALA A 310 0.76 -12.56 11.74
CA ALA A 310 1.31 -11.25 11.39
C ALA A 310 0.27 -10.13 11.48
N TRP A 311 -0.94 -10.34 10.95
CA TRP A 311 -2.00 -9.33 10.92
C TRP A 311 -2.39 -8.83 12.34
N PRO A 312 -2.80 -9.69 13.29
CA PRO A 312 -3.16 -9.23 14.64
C PRO A 312 -1.95 -8.67 15.41
N ARG A 313 -0.74 -9.18 15.17
CA ARG A 313 0.47 -8.65 15.80
C ARG A 313 0.79 -7.23 15.31
N TRP A 314 0.70 -6.97 14.01
CA TRP A 314 0.92 -5.63 13.46
C TRP A 314 -0.13 -4.64 13.96
N ARG A 315 -1.38 -5.05 13.98
CA ARG A 315 -2.46 -4.27 14.58
C ARG A 315 -2.13 -3.89 16.04
N SER A 316 -1.70 -4.86 16.86
CA SER A 316 -1.33 -4.61 18.26
C SER A 316 -0.18 -3.60 18.40
N ILE A 317 0.82 -3.65 17.51
CA ILE A 317 1.92 -2.68 17.49
C ILE A 317 1.41 -1.26 17.21
N VAL A 318 0.53 -1.10 16.22
CA VAL A 318 -0.06 0.21 15.88
C VAL A 318 -0.99 0.72 17.00
N GLU A 319 -1.79 -0.16 17.61
CA GLU A 319 -2.61 0.19 18.78
C GLU A 319 -1.74 0.69 19.94
N ARG A 320 -0.60 0.03 20.17
CA ARG A 320 0.35 0.45 21.22
C ARG A 320 0.99 1.80 20.93
N MET A 321 1.31 2.10 19.67
CA MET A 321 1.76 3.42 19.25
C MET A 321 0.72 4.49 19.60
N CYS A 322 -0.54 4.24 19.27
CA CYS A 322 -1.64 5.16 19.58
C CYS A 322 -1.79 5.39 21.09
N TRP A 323 -1.70 4.31 21.88
CA TRP A 323 -1.79 4.39 23.35
C TRP A 323 -0.62 5.16 23.95
N MET A 324 0.61 4.87 23.53
CA MET A 324 1.82 5.57 24.03
C MET A 324 1.81 7.08 23.69
N ALA A 325 1.25 7.42 22.53
CA ALA A 325 1.10 8.82 22.12
C ALA A 325 -0.14 9.50 22.74
N THR A 326 -0.90 8.82 23.60
CA THR A 326 -2.12 9.32 24.25
C THR A 326 -3.14 9.92 23.27
N LEU A 327 -3.27 9.27 22.09
CA LEU A 327 -4.22 9.72 21.06
C LEU A 327 -5.67 9.58 21.53
N SER A 328 -6.49 10.56 21.17
CA SER A 328 -7.94 10.48 21.37
C SER A 328 -8.57 9.36 20.53
N ASP A 329 -9.80 9.00 20.83
CA ASP A 329 -10.52 7.97 20.08
C ASP A 329 -10.78 8.38 18.63
N GLU A 330 -11.00 9.68 18.38
CA GLU A 330 -11.13 10.24 17.04
C GLU A 330 -9.83 10.12 16.26
N GLU A 331 -8.69 10.43 16.88
CA GLU A 331 -7.36 10.31 16.25
C GLU A 331 -7.02 8.84 15.95
N ARG A 332 -7.37 7.93 16.86
CA ARG A 332 -7.23 6.48 16.66
C ARG A 332 -8.12 5.99 15.52
N ALA A 333 -9.38 6.44 15.48
CA ALA A 333 -10.32 6.11 14.40
C ALA A 333 -9.82 6.65 13.04
N MET A 334 -9.14 7.79 13.02
CA MET A 334 -8.50 8.29 11.80
C MET A 334 -7.41 7.32 11.32
N ILE A 335 -6.49 6.89 12.18
CA ILE A 335 -5.41 5.96 11.81
C ILE A 335 -5.96 4.62 11.32
N PHE A 336 -6.95 4.05 12.00
CA PHE A 336 -7.47 2.72 11.68
C PHE A 336 -8.45 2.68 10.52
N GLY A 337 -8.98 3.82 10.05
CA GLY A 337 -9.92 3.79 8.91
C GLY A 337 -10.21 5.16 8.29
N GLY A 338 -10.38 6.21 9.09
CA GLY A 338 -10.79 7.53 8.61
C GLY A 338 -9.85 8.12 7.57
N THR A 339 -8.54 8.00 7.78
CA THR A 339 -7.51 8.48 6.85
C THR A 339 -7.55 7.72 5.52
N ALA A 340 -7.68 6.39 5.56
CA ALA A 340 -7.82 5.60 4.34
C ALA A 340 -9.11 5.99 3.58
N LYS A 341 -10.22 6.15 4.31
CA LYS A 341 -11.49 6.61 3.72
C LYS A 341 -11.34 7.95 3.02
N LYS A 342 -10.64 8.89 3.65
CA LYS A 342 -10.39 10.23 3.09
C LYS A 342 -9.47 10.16 1.87
N ALA A 343 -8.33 9.48 1.98
CA ALA A 343 -7.30 9.45 0.93
C ALA A 343 -7.80 8.78 -0.35
N TYR A 344 -8.55 7.68 -0.23
CA TYR A 344 -9.06 6.91 -1.37
C TYR A 344 -10.51 7.24 -1.76
N GLY A 345 -11.20 8.14 -1.06
CA GLY A 345 -12.61 8.46 -1.37
C GLY A 345 -13.52 7.24 -1.25
N LEU A 346 -13.42 6.48 -0.13
CA LEU A 346 -14.18 5.23 0.11
C LEU A 346 -15.60 5.51 0.61
#